data_85cf5423bb18a23991118324ea2a6aa8
#
_entry.id   85cf5423bb18a23991118324ea2a6aa8
#
_cell.length_a   1.000
_cell.length_b   1.000
_cell.length_c   1.000
_cell.angle_alpha   90.00
_cell.angle_beta   90.00
_cell.angle_gamma   90.00
#
_symmetry.space_group_name_H-M   'P 1'
#
loop_
_entity.id
_entity.type
_entity.pdbx_description
1 polymer ?
#
loop_
_entity_poly.entity_id
_entity_poly.type
_entity_poly.pdbx_seq_one_letter_code
_entity_poly.pdbx_strand_id
1 'polypeptide(L)'
;ERQWQTGSVMYDGQQFDSLSLMYDIHKDQLIIKDLHNNFLLLVVERVQAFDINQHHFKRMISGENLPANMSTGFYDILYDGNTKFIIRRKKDRQEKIVDMKIIPLYESKDNYYIFRHNTYWPVRKRKSVLALFPEHGRELRRLVRRKGISYRKNRELAIVEMVRYFDEISK
;
A
#
# COMPACT_ATOMS: atom_id res chain seq x y z
N GLU A 1 3.56 -17.41 -4.47
CA GLU A 1 4.99 -17.73 -4.65
C GLU A 1 5.81 -16.65 -3.95
N ARG A 2 6.86 -17.10 -3.27
CA ARG A 2 7.85 -16.19 -2.68
C ARG A 2 8.77 -15.75 -3.81
N GLN A 3 8.65 -14.50 -4.25
CA GLN A 3 9.50 -13.96 -5.31
C GLN A 3 10.49 -12.96 -4.72
N TRP A 4 11.76 -13.21 -4.96
CA TRP A 4 12.82 -12.25 -4.68
C TRP A 4 12.81 -11.15 -5.72
N GLN A 5 12.87 -9.91 -5.28
CA GLN A 5 12.85 -8.72 -6.12
C GLN A 5 14.04 -7.83 -5.76
N THR A 6 14.59 -7.14 -6.73
CA THR A 6 15.57 -6.08 -6.44
C THR A 6 14.85 -4.85 -5.93
N GLY A 7 15.37 -4.27 -4.85
CA GLY A 7 14.78 -3.08 -4.25
C GLY A 7 15.75 -2.35 -3.33
N SER A 8 15.23 -1.42 -2.55
CA SER A 8 16.00 -0.62 -1.60
C SER A 8 15.33 -0.61 -0.22
N VAL A 9 16.11 -0.36 0.83
CA VAL A 9 15.63 -0.29 2.21
C VAL A 9 16.27 0.87 2.93
N MET A 10 15.46 1.66 3.62
CA MET A 10 15.91 2.61 4.65
C MET A 10 15.89 1.89 6.00
N TYR A 11 17.05 1.60 6.56
CA TYR A 11 17.22 0.85 7.81
C TYR A 11 18.12 1.62 8.75
N ASP A 12 17.65 1.91 9.97
CA ASP A 12 18.35 2.75 10.96
C ASP A 12 18.82 4.10 10.40
N GLY A 13 18.02 4.71 9.54
CA GLY A 13 18.37 6.00 8.92
C GLY A 13 19.39 5.91 7.78
N GLN A 14 19.82 4.72 7.38
CA GLN A 14 20.73 4.49 6.27
C GLN A 14 20.00 3.85 5.08
N GLN A 15 20.28 4.33 3.88
CA GLN A 15 19.75 3.78 2.64
C GLN A 15 20.65 2.67 2.11
N PHE A 16 20.05 1.53 1.80
CA PHE A 16 20.70 0.38 1.17
C PHE A 16 19.97 0.07 -0.15
N ASP A 17 20.70 0.14 -1.26
CA ASP A 17 20.15 -0.05 -2.60
C ASP A 17 20.53 -1.40 -3.20
N SER A 18 19.82 -1.79 -4.27
CA SER A 18 20.08 -3.00 -5.04
C SER A 18 20.09 -4.29 -4.23
N LEU A 19 19.32 -4.33 -3.14
CA LEU A 19 19.18 -5.52 -2.33
C LEU A 19 18.20 -6.51 -2.94
N SER A 20 18.46 -7.80 -2.75
CA SER A 20 17.48 -8.85 -3.04
C SER A 20 16.50 -8.93 -1.86
N LEU A 21 15.26 -8.48 -2.09
CA LEU A 21 14.22 -8.32 -1.07
C LEU A 21 13.06 -9.30 -1.27
N MET A 22 12.42 -9.65 -0.18
CA MET A 22 11.12 -10.33 -0.17
C MET A 22 10.28 -9.75 0.97
N TYR A 23 9.09 -9.26 0.65
CA TYR A 23 8.14 -8.76 1.65
C TYR A 23 7.05 -9.80 1.90
N ASP A 24 7.00 -10.30 3.14
CA ASP A 24 5.90 -11.16 3.61
C ASP A 24 4.73 -10.29 4.08
N ILE A 25 3.76 -10.07 3.21
CA ILE A 25 2.58 -9.24 3.48
C ILE A 25 1.72 -9.82 4.63
N HIS A 26 1.69 -11.16 4.80
CA HIS A 26 0.90 -11.79 5.86
C HIS A 26 1.48 -11.53 7.24
N LYS A 27 2.82 -11.60 7.36
CA LYS A 27 3.54 -11.37 8.60
C LYS A 27 3.99 -9.92 8.80
N ASP A 28 3.85 -9.08 7.77
CA ASP A 28 4.36 -7.72 7.72
C ASP A 28 5.88 -7.65 7.95
N GLN A 29 6.63 -8.56 7.35
CA GLN A 29 8.06 -8.76 7.56
C GLN A 29 8.85 -8.62 6.27
N LEU A 30 10.02 -7.97 6.35
CA LEU A 30 10.96 -7.81 5.24
C LEU A 30 12.16 -8.73 5.43
N ILE A 31 12.48 -9.49 4.39
CA ILE A 31 13.57 -10.43 4.35
C ILE A 31 14.52 -10.00 3.23
N ILE A 32 15.82 -10.01 3.49
CA ILE A 32 16.86 -9.74 2.50
C ILE A 32 17.74 -10.97 2.31
N LYS A 33 18.44 -11.02 1.18
CA LYS A 33 19.60 -11.90 1.00
C LYS A 33 20.88 -11.11 1.18
N ASP A 34 21.81 -11.67 1.95
CA ASP A 34 23.18 -11.14 2.06
C ASP A 34 24.03 -11.57 0.83
N LEU A 35 25.28 -11.14 0.81
CA LEU A 35 26.25 -11.47 -0.25
C LEU A 35 26.58 -12.98 -0.34
N HIS A 36 26.29 -13.75 0.71
CA HIS A 36 26.50 -15.19 0.79
C HIS A 36 25.20 -15.99 0.52
N ASN A 37 24.12 -15.31 0.05
CA ASN A 37 22.79 -15.87 -0.12
C ASN A 37 22.11 -16.33 1.18
N ASN A 38 22.56 -15.90 2.36
CA ASN A 38 21.82 -16.15 3.59
C ASN A 38 20.59 -15.26 3.67
N PHE A 39 19.52 -15.77 4.29
CA PHE A 39 18.29 -15.04 4.50
C PHE A 39 18.34 -14.31 5.83
N LEU A 40 18.24 -12.99 5.80
CA LEU A 40 18.21 -12.13 6.96
C LEU A 40 16.83 -11.51 7.11
N LEU A 41 16.17 -11.81 8.23
CA LEU A 41 14.93 -11.16 8.62
C LEU A 41 15.29 -9.82 9.27
N LEU A 42 14.81 -8.72 8.68
CA LEU A 42 15.05 -7.40 9.25
C LEU A 42 14.17 -7.14 10.47
N VAL A 43 14.74 -6.43 11.44
CA VAL A 43 14.00 -5.96 12.61
C VAL A 43 13.05 -4.87 12.14
N VAL A 44 11.74 -5.13 12.20
CA VAL A 44 10.68 -4.30 11.59
C VAL A 44 10.70 -2.86 12.13
N GLU A 45 11.00 -2.70 13.43
CA GLU A 45 11.06 -1.41 14.11
C GLU A 45 12.17 -0.49 13.57
N ARG A 46 13.20 -1.09 12.98
CA ARG A 46 14.36 -0.39 12.41
C ARG A 46 14.24 -0.10 10.93
N VAL A 47 13.22 -0.66 10.25
CA VAL A 47 12.91 -0.38 8.85
C VAL A 47 11.99 0.83 8.77
N GLN A 48 12.45 1.95 8.20
CA GLN A 48 11.63 3.15 7.99
C GLN A 48 10.81 3.06 6.69
N ALA A 49 11.44 2.60 5.62
CA ALA A 49 10.82 2.47 4.31
C ALA A 49 11.54 1.42 3.45
N PHE A 50 10.89 0.95 2.41
CA PHE A 50 11.52 0.12 1.39
C PHE A 50 10.77 0.25 0.05
N ASP A 51 11.53 0.06 -1.03
CA ASP A 51 11.01 0.03 -2.39
C ASP A 51 11.15 -1.39 -2.95
N ILE A 52 10.07 -1.91 -3.49
CA ILE A 52 10.04 -3.22 -4.12
C ILE A 52 9.00 -3.23 -5.25
N ASN A 53 9.39 -3.70 -6.43
CA ASN A 53 8.46 -3.90 -7.56
C ASN A 53 7.62 -2.64 -7.91
N GLN A 54 8.25 -1.45 -7.94
CA GLN A 54 7.62 -0.14 -8.20
C GLN A 54 6.63 0.32 -7.10
N HIS A 55 6.62 -0.34 -5.95
CA HIS A 55 5.87 0.08 -4.77
C HIS A 55 6.82 0.69 -3.74
N HIS A 56 6.39 1.79 -3.14
CA HIS A 56 7.08 2.45 -2.04
C HIS A 56 6.33 2.19 -0.73
N PHE A 57 6.94 1.42 0.15
CA PHE A 57 6.38 1.12 1.47
C PHE A 57 7.04 1.97 2.54
N LYS A 58 6.23 2.59 3.38
CA LYS A 58 6.69 3.36 4.54
C LYS A 58 6.12 2.77 5.81
N ARG A 59 6.97 2.63 6.85
CA ARG A 59 6.50 2.25 8.17
C ARG A 59 5.76 3.40 8.81
N MET A 60 4.54 3.14 9.25
CA MET A 60 3.69 4.11 9.92
C MET A 60 3.25 3.55 11.27
N ILE A 61 3.22 4.41 12.30
CA ILE A 61 3.02 4.02 13.69
C ILE A 61 1.73 4.63 14.21
N SER A 62 0.87 3.78 14.75
CA SER A 62 -0.39 4.18 15.40
C SER A 62 -0.13 5.14 16.56
N GLY A 63 -0.86 6.26 16.60
CA GLY A 63 -0.69 7.29 17.63
C GLY A 63 0.46 8.29 17.37
N GLU A 64 1.32 8.04 16.38
CA GLU A 64 2.38 8.99 15.99
C GLU A 64 2.04 9.66 14.65
N ASN A 65 2.24 8.94 13.54
CA ASN A 65 1.96 9.42 12.20
C ASN A 65 0.69 8.82 11.58
N LEU A 66 -0.01 8.00 12.35
CA LEU A 66 -1.35 7.46 12.05
C LEU A 66 -2.30 7.74 13.23
N PRO A 67 -3.61 7.88 12.96
CA PRO A 67 -4.62 7.85 14.01
C PRO A 67 -4.57 6.54 14.80
N ALA A 68 -4.93 6.60 16.10
CA ALA A 68 -4.90 5.44 17.01
C ALA A 68 -5.78 4.26 16.55
N ASN A 69 -6.77 4.49 15.69
CA ASN A 69 -7.63 3.46 15.12
C ASN A 69 -7.06 2.78 13.86
N MET A 70 -5.88 3.21 13.40
CA MET A 70 -5.14 2.56 12.31
C MET A 70 -3.97 1.76 12.87
N SER A 71 -3.72 0.57 12.35
CA SER A 71 -2.67 -0.33 12.87
C SER A 71 -1.27 0.09 12.42
N THR A 72 -0.30 0.02 13.32
CA THR A 72 1.13 0.12 12.98
C THR A 72 1.52 -0.91 11.92
N GLY A 73 2.44 -0.53 11.02
CA GLY A 73 3.02 -1.41 10.00
C GLY A 73 3.37 -0.69 8.71
N PHE A 74 3.65 -1.46 7.64
CA PHE A 74 4.03 -0.89 6.35
C PHE A 74 2.80 -0.54 5.52
N TYR A 75 2.80 0.68 4.99
CA TYR A 75 1.79 1.21 4.08
C TYR A 75 2.41 1.48 2.73
N ASP A 76 1.78 0.98 1.68
CA ASP A 76 2.12 1.23 0.29
C ASP A 76 1.63 2.64 -0.09
N ILE A 77 2.54 3.52 -0.46
CA ILE A 77 2.27 4.93 -0.77
C ILE A 77 2.11 5.06 -2.29
N LEU A 78 0.87 5.11 -2.77
CA LEU A 78 0.61 5.21 -4.20
C LEU A 78 0.56 6.66 -4.72
N TYR A 79 0.27 7.59 -3.85
CA TYR A 79 0.31 9.01 -4.15
C TYR A 79 0.62 9.82 -2.88
N ASP A 80 1.63 10.70 -2.95
CA ASP A 80 2.09 11.56 -1.84
C ASP A 80 2.12 13.03 -2.26
N GLY A 81 0.94 13.64 -2.43
CA GLY A 81 0.72 15.07 -2.67
C GLY A 81 0.13 15.76 -1.45
N ASN A 82 -0.58 16.88 -1.65
CA ASN A 82 -1.40 17.52 -0.60
C ASN A 82 -2.47 16.54 -0.10
N THR A 83 -3.10 15.81 -1.04
CA THR A 83 -3.90 14.63 -0.74
C THR A 83 -3.00 13.40 -0.87
N LYS A 84 -3.04 12.46 0.09
CA LYS A 84 -2.25 11.21 -0.01
C LYS A 84 -3.18 10.04 -0.23
N PHE A 85 -2.71 9.05 -1.01
CA PHE A 85 -3.40 7.77 -1.14
C PHE A 85 -2.47 6.64 -0.74
N ILE A 86 -2.85 5.93 0.34
CA ILE A 86 -2.05 4.86 0.93
C ILE A 86 -2.86 3.59 1.09
N ILE A 87 -2.19 2.46 1.07
CA ILE A 87 -2.81 1.14 1.21
C ILE A 87 -2.09 0.34 2.28
N ARG A 88 -2.85 -0.17 3.24
CA ARG A 88 -2.38 -1.22 4.13
C ARG A 88 -2.62 -2.56 3.44
N ARG A 89 -1.57 -3.13 2.83
CA ARG A 89 -1.62 -4.45 2.21
C ARG A 89 -1.76 -5.50 3.30
N LYS A 90 -2.72 -6.42 3.15
CA LYS A 90 -2.93 -7.54 4.07
C LYS A 90 -3.23 -8.82 3.30
N LYS A 91 -2.72 -9.93 3.82
CA LYS A 91 -3.09 -11.28 3.37
C LYS A 91 -3.53 -12.10 4.56
N ASP A 92 -4.75 -12.62 4.52
CA ASP A 92 -5.23 -13.57 5.49
C ASP A 92 -4.95 -14.99 4.99
N ARG A 93 -4.41 -15.82 5.89
CA ARG A 93 -4.24 -17.25 5.64
C ARG A 93 -5.53 -17.98 5.99
N GLN A 94 -6.06 -18.69 5.03
CA GLN A 94 -7.16 -19.64 5.22
C GLN A 94 -6.64 -21.06 4.93
N GLU A 95 -7.28 -22.06 5.51
CA GLU A 95 -6.96 -23.45 5.23
C GLU A 95 -8.11 -24.08 4.43
N LYS A 96 -7.77 -24.70 3.33
CA LYS A 96 -8.71 -25.46 2.51
C LYS A 96 -8.29 -26.91 2.47
N ILE A 97 -9.24 -27.80 2.72
CA ILE A 97 -9.01 -29.26 2.58
C ILE A 97 -9.33 -29.63 1.14
N VAL A 98 -8.33 -30.15 0.43
CA VAL A 98 -8.46 -30.69 -0.93
C VAL A 98 -7.79 -32.08 -0.92
N ASP A 99 -8.49 -33.12 -1.32
CA ASP A 99 -8.00 -34.50 -1.37
C ASP A 99 -7.33 -34.95 -0.06
N MET A 100 -8.00 -34.70 1.08
CA MET A 100 -7.52 -34.96 2.45
C MET A 100 -6.19 -34.28 2.83
N LYS A 101 -5.75 -33.27 2.06
CA LYS A 101 -4.59 -32.44 2.38
C LYS A 101 -5.03 -31.03 2.74
N ILE A 102 -4.41 -30.46 3.77
CA ILE A 102 -4.61 -29.05 4.13
C ILE A 102 -3.72 -28.19 3.26
N ILE A 103 -4.35 -27.36 2.41
CA ILE A 103 -3.65 -26.43 1.53
C ILE A 103 -3.88 -25.01 2.06
N PRO A 104 -2.81 -24.22 2.37
CA PRO A 104 -2.96 -22.85 2.76
C PRO A 104 -3.40 -22.01 1.55
N LEU A 105 -4.47 -21.25 1.72
CA LEU A 105 -4.96 -20.25 0.78
C LEU A 105 -4.75 -18.87 1.36
N TYR A 106 -4.16 -17.94 0.58
CA TYR A 106 -3.97 -16.56 1.00
C TYR A 106 -4.94 -15.65 0.25
N GLU A 107 -5.79 -14.95 0.99
CA GLU A 107 -6.73 -13.97 0.46
C GLU A 107 -6.24 -12.54 0.76
N SER A 108 -6.20 -11.68 -0.28
CA SER A 108 -5.84 -10.28 -0.10
C SER A 108 -6.99 -9.50 0.51
N LYS A 109 -6.73 -8.77 1.61
CA LYS A 109 -7.67 -7.91 2.33
C LYS A 109 -7.11 -6.51 2.54
N ASP A 110 -6.81 -5.85 1.43
CA ASP A 110 -6.21 -4.53 1.43
C ASP A 110 -7.16 -3.47 1.98
N ASN A 111 -6.65 -2.59 2.82
CA ASN A 111 -7.36 -1.43 3.34
C ASN A 111 -6.82 -0.15 2.70
N TYR A 112 -7.72 0.61 2.07
CA TYR A 112 -7.42 1.81 1.30
C TYR A 112 -7.75 3.05 2.12
N TYR A 113 -6.86 4.04 2.13
CA TYR A 113 -7.03 5.29 2.87
C TYR A 113 -6.64 6.49 2.01
N ILE A 114 -7.45 7.55 2.09
CA ILE A 114 -7.11 8.86 1.53
C ILE A 114 -6.89 9.81 2.69
N PHE A 115 -5.72 10.46 2.71
CA PHE A 115 -5.41 11.54 3.64
C PHE A 115 -5.87 12.86 3.05
N ARG A 116 -6.76 13.56 3.76
CA ARG A 116 -7.26 14.89 3.41
C ARG A 116 -7.72 15.61 4.67
N HIS A 117 -7.53 16.94 4.74
CA HIS A 117 -7.88 17.75 5.91
C HIS A 117 -7.30 17.19 7.22
N ASN A 118 -6.03 16.82 7.17
CA ASN A 118 -5.28 16.24 8.30
C ASN A 118 -5.88 14.94 8.89
N THR A 119 -6.64 14.21 8.09
CA THR A 119 -7.33 12.99 8.52
C THR A 119 -7.22 11.89 7.45
N TYR A 120 -7.03 10.64 7.89
CA TYR A 120 -7.09 9.45 7.05
C TYR A 120 -8.51 8.90 6.96
N TRP A 121 -9.05 8.86 5.75
CA TRP A 121 -10.41 8.38 5.46
C TRP A 121 -10.36 7.01 4.82
N PRO A 122 -11.00 5.98 5.41
CA PRO A 122 -11.09 4.67 4.79
C PRO A 122 -11.99 4.71 3.56
N VAL A 123 -11.51 4.16 2.43
CA VAL A 123 -12.25 4.15 1.17
C VAL A 123 -12.34 2.72 0.60
N ARG A 124 -13.55 2.26 0.32
CA ARG A 124 -13.80 0.91 -0.23
C ARG A 124 -14.41 0.94 -1.63
N LYS A 125 -15.32 1.85 -1.88
CA LYS A 125 -16.08 1.96 -3.12
C LYS A 125 -15.84 3.33 -3.75
N ARG A 126 -16.08 3.43 -5.06
CA ARG A 126 -16.01 4.74 -5.76
C ARG A 126 -16.83 5.83 -5.06
N LYS A 127 -17.99 5.47 -4.50
CA LYS A 127 -18.85 6.43 -3.77
C LYS A 127 -18.13 7.02 -2.57
N SER A 128 -17.41 6.21 -1.78
CA SER A 128 -16.65 6.72 -0.61
C SER A 128 -15.48 7.61 -1.01
N VAL A 129 -14.81 7.34 -2.14
CA VAL A 129 -13.77 8.25 -2.67
C VAL A 129 -14.38 9.58 -3.08
N LEU A 130 -15.46 9.55 -3.89
CA LEU A 130 -16.10 10.78 -4.39
C LEU A 130 -16.74 11.62 -3.29
N ALA A 131 -17.16 11.00 -2.18
CA ALA A 131 -17.72 11.72 -1.03
C ALA A 131 -16.68 12.62 -0.33
N LEU A 132 -15.38 12.34 -0.49
CA LEU A 132 -14.31 13.20 0.01
C LEU A 132 -14.09 14.46 -0.85
N PHE A 133 -14.63 14.47 -2.07
CA PHE A 133 -14.48 15.55 -3.05
C PHE A 133 -15.85 16.01 -3.59
N PRO A 134 -16.77 16.50 -2.74
CA PRO A 134 -18.17 16.73 -3.11
C PRO A 134 -18.31 17.72 -4.26
N GLU A 135 -17.49 18.77 -4.28
CA GLU A 135 -17.54 19.82 -5.30
C GLU A 135 -17.02 19.36 -6.66
N HIS A 136 -16.06 18.42 -6.69
CA HIS A 136 -15.40 17.92 -7.90
C HIS A 136 -15.85 16.51 -8.33
N GLY A 137 -16.81 15.92 -7.64
CA GLY A 137 -17.21 14.52 -7.87
C GLY A 137 -17.66 14.19 -9.30
N ARG A 138 -18.25 15.17 -10.02
CA ARG A 138 -18.65 15.00 -11.44
C ARG A 138 -17.43 15.02 -12.36
N GLU A 139 -16.47 15.90 -12.10
CA GLU A 139 -15.23 16.04 -12.89
C GLU A 139 -14.35 14.80 -12.72
N LEU A 140 -14.16 14.32 -11.50
CA LEU A 140 -13.39 13.11 -11.20
C LEU A 140 -13.98 11.87 -11.89
N ARG A 141 -15.32 11.75 -11.95
CA ARG A 141 -15.97 10.67 -12.71
C ARG A 141 -15.71 10.78 -14.21
N ARG A 142 -15.78 12.00 -14.78
CA ARG A 142 -15.51 12.24 -16.20
C ARG A 142 -14.04 11.95 -16.53
N LEU A 143 -13.10 12.35 -15.66
CA LEU A 143 -11.68 12.09 -15.83
C LEU A 143 -11.40 10.60 -15.99
N VAL A 144 -11.83 9.78 -15.03
CA VAL A 144 -11.62 8.33 -15.02
C VAL A 144 -12.23 7.67 -16.25
N ARG A 145 -13.45 8.11 -16.65
CA ARG A 145 -14.11 7.64 -17.87
C ARG A 145 -13.34 8.03 -19.13
N ARG A 146 -12.89 9.28 -19.24
CA ARG A 146 -12.12 9.78 -20.39
C ARG A 146 -10.79 9.05 -20.56
N LYS A 147 -10.13 8.70 -19.44
CA LYS A 147 -8.90 7.89 -19.43
C LYS A 147 -9.15 6.38 -19.67
N GLY A 148 -10.40 5.96 -19.87
CA GLY A 148 -10.74 4.55 -20.09
C GLY A 148 -10.51 3.64 -18.89
N ILE A 149 -10.35 4.21 -17.67
CA ILE A 149 -10.01 3.45 -16.47
C ILE A 149 -11.30 2.86 -15.86
N SER A 150 -11.36 1.53 -15.76
CA SER A 150 -12.42 0.84 -15.04
C SER A 150 -12.13 0.81 -13.54
N TYR A 151 -12.91 1.52 -12.73
CA TYR A 151 -12.76 1.50 -11.26
C TYR A 151 -12.85 0.08 -10.67
N ARG A 152 -13.64 -0.80 -11.29
CA ARG A 152 -13.81 -2.18 -10.82
C ARG A 152 -12.57 -3.03 -11.08
N LYS A 153 -11.93 -2.83 -12.24
CA LYS A 153 -10.74 -3.61 -12.66
C LYS A 153 -9.44 -3.01 -12.13
N ASN A 154 -9.34 -1.67 -12.16
CA ASN A 154 -8.12 -0.93 -11.84
C ASN A 154 -8.40 0.15 -10.78
N ARG A 155 -8.85 -0.30 -9.59
CA ARG A 155 -9.27 0.59 -8.48
C ARG A 155 -8.16 1.56 -8.08
N GLU A 156 -6.96 1.05 -7.88
CA GLU A 156 -5.82 1.83 -7.39
C GLU A 156 -5.46 2.93 -8.37
N LEU A 157 -5.29 2.59 -9.64
CA LEU A 157 -5.03 3.57 -10.69
C LEU A 157 -6.14 4.62 -10.77
N ALA A 158 -7.42 4.20 -10.66
CA ALA A 158 -8.53 5.13 -10.68
C ALA A 158 -8.48 6.13 -9.51
N ILE A 159 -8.12 5.67 -8.31
CA ILE A 159 -8.01 6.55 -7.14
C ILE A 159 -6.80 7.47 -7.29
N VAL A 160 -5.63 6.96 -7.69
CA VAL A 160 -4.43 7.77 -7.93
C VAL A 160 -4.74 8.91 -8.90
N GLU A 161 -5.40 8.62 -10.03
CA GLU A 161 -5.75 9.63 -11.01
C GLU A 161 -6.76 10.67 -10.48
N MET A 162 -7.71 10.23 -9.64
CA MET A 162 -8.66 11.15 -9.01
C MET A 162 -7.97 12.09 -8.02
N VAL A 163 -7.10 11.57 -7.13
CA VAL A 163 -6.45 12.42 -6.10
C VAL A 163 -5.40 13.33 -6.73
N ARG A 164 -4.65 12.86 -7.72
CA ARG A 164 -3.70 13.67 -8.48
C ARG A 164 -4.38 14.87 -9.15
N TYR A 165 -5.42 14.59 -9.91
CA TYR A 165 -6.18 15.63 -10.61
C TYR A 165 -6.80 16.62 -9.62
N PHE A 166 -7.32 16.13 -8.49
CA PHE A 166 -7.86 17.02 -7.45
C PHE A 166 -6.78 17.96 -6.92
N ASP A 167 -5.58 17.48 -6.61
CA ASP A 167 -4.48 18.32 -6.13
C ASP A 167 -4.00 19.33 -7.18
N GLU A 168 -4.12 19.00 -8.48
CA GLU A 168 -3.79 19.90 -9.59
C GLU A 168 -4.77 21.09 -9.69
N ILE A 169 -6.08 20.83 -9.51
CA ILE A 169 -7.12 21.87 -9.66
C ILE A 169 -7.41 22.63 -8.36
N SER A 170 -6.87 22.18 -7.22
CA SER A 170 -7.07 22.79 -5.90
C SER A 170 -5.89 23.67 -5.47
N LYS A 171 -4.94 23.89 -6.37
CA LYS A 171 -3.85 24.88 -6.21
C LYS A 171 -4.37 26.25 -6.54
#